data_0644b5f96a3e7a4f23139cf3e1cc1da7
#
_entry.id   0644b5f96a3e7a4f23139cf3e1cc1da7
#
_cell.length_a   1.000
_cell.length_b   1.000
_cell.length_c   1.000
_cell.angle_alpha   90.00
_cell.angle_beta   90.00
_cell.angle_gamma   90.00
#
_symmetry.space_group_name_H-M   'P 1'
#
loop_
_entity.id
_entity.type
_entity.pdbx_description
1 polymer ?
#
loop_
_entity_poly.entity_id
_entity_poly.type
_entity_poly.pdbx_seq_one_letter_code
_entity_poly.pdbx_strand_id
1 'polypeptide(L)'
;MPQTGSLMHEVEMKDEASIIKRIIEALPDGQQQIVMMRDVDDCSYEEIVQATGLSAVNVRVLLSRARKKIREQFNAINSYEYGKNQ
;
A
#
# COMPACT_ATOMS: atom_id res chain seq x y z
N MET A 1 -11.69 15.01 -21.59
CA MET A 1 -11.59 14.72 -21.13
C MET A 1 -10.52 14.28 -20.44
N PRO A 2 -10.17 14.65 -19.90
CA PRO A 2 -9.07 14.33 -19.17
C PRO A 2 -9.04 12.93 -18.72
N GLN A 3 -10.09 12.47 -18.33
CA GLN A 3 -10.12 11.25 -17.84
C GLN A 3 -9.72 10.29 -18.84
N THR A 4 -9.96 10.55 -19.96
CA THR A 4 -9.62 9.67 -20.99
C THR A 4 -8.18 9.52 -20.85
N GLY A 5 -7.54 10.60 -20.66
CA GLY A 5 -6.13 10.52 -20.55
C GLY A 5 -5.77 9.59 -19.44
N SER A 6 -6.57 9.56 -18.48
CA SER A 6 -6.19 8.79 -17.35
C SER A 6 -6.14 7.37 -17.74
N LEU A 7 -6.98 7.01 -18.63
CA LEU A 7 -7.01 5.67 -18.98
C LEU A 7 -5.72 5.30 -19.53
N MET A 8 -5.27 6.07 -20.39
CA MET A 8 -4.10 5.74 -21.01
C MET A 8 -3.06 5.69 -20.03
N HIS A 9 -3.19 6.50 -19.14
CA HIS A 9 -2.22 6.54 -18.18
C HIS A 9 -2.04 5.30 -17.51
N GLU A 10 -3.05 4.59 -17.37
CA GLU A 10 -2.89 3.46 -16.70
C GLU A 10 -1.71 2.79 -17.12
N VAL A 11 -1.50 2.84 -18.24
CA VAL A 11 -0.45 2.16 -18.77
C VAL A 11 0.77 2.63 -18.14
N GLU A 12 0.89 3.85 -18.09
CA GLU A 12 2.09 4.31 -17.62
C GLU A 12 2.18 4.12 -16.25
N MET A 13 1.27 3.67 -15.81
CA MET A 13 1.29 3.58 -14.53
C MET A 13 2.21 2.68 -14.00
N LYS A 14 3.08 2.51 -14.49
CA LYS A 14 4.06 1.75 -14.02
C LYS A 14 4.54 2.62 -12.98
N ASP A 15 3.88 3.69 -12.78
CA ASP A 15 4.08 4.59 -11.76
C ASP A 15 4.03 3.78 -10.48
N GLU A 16 5.10 3.70 -9.75
CA GLU A 16 5.16 2.94 -8.53
C GLU A 16 4.14 3.41 -7.49
N ALA A 17 3.90 4.69 -7.41
CA ALA A 17 2.94 5.20 -6.45
C ALA A 17 1.55 4.67 -6.72
N SER A 18 1.18 4.56 -7.99
CA SER A 18 -0.14 4.07 -8.34
C SER A 18 -0.25 2.59 -8.05
N ILE A 19 0.81 1.84 -8.28
CA ILE A 19 0.81 0.42 -8.04
C ILE A 19 0.69 0.17 -6.55
N ILE A 20 1.44 0.89 -5.74
CA ILE A 20 1.41 0.71 -4.31
C ILE A 20 0.04 1.08 -3.77
N LYS A 21 -0.57 2.13 -4.30
CA LYS A 21 -1.89 2.53 -3.85
C LYS A 21 -2.87 1.42 -4.09
N ARG A 22 -2.82 0.74 -5.23
CA ARG A 22 -3.73 -0.33 -5.50
C ARG A 22 -3.48 -1.50 -4.59
N ILE A 23 -2.23 -1.79 -4.26
CA ILE A 23 -1.91 -2.89 -3.37
C ILE A 23 -2.49 -2.57 -1.99
N ILE A 24 -2.36 -1.33 -1.52
CA ILE A 24 -2.87 -0.94 -0.23
C ILE A 24 -4.39 -1.09 -0.21
N GLU A 25 -5.04 -0.71 -1.27
CA GLU A 25 -6.50 -0.78 -1.33
C GLU A 25 -7.00 -2.22 -1.28
N ALA A 26 -6.15 -3.16 -1.64
CA ALA A 26 -6.53 -4.57 -1.61
C ALA A 26 -6.15 -5.28 -0.31
N LEU A 27 -5.52 -4.58 0.62
CA LEU A 27 -5.14 -5.21 1.87
C LEU A 27 -6.36 -5.41 2.78
N PRO A 28 -6.29 -6.35 3.70
CA PRO A 28 -7.37 -6.53 4.67
C PRO A 28 -7.58 -5.23 5.43
N ASP A 29 -8.81 -4.93 5.82
CA ASP A 29 -9.15 -3.67 6.43
C ASP A 29 -8.24 -3.20 7.54
N GLY A 30 -7.92 -4.06 8.46
CA GLY A 30 -7.06 -3.64 9.57
C GLY A 30 -5.69 -3.22 9.10
N GLN A 31 -5.13 -3.98 8.18
CA GLN A 31 -3.79 -3.66 7.70
C GLN A 31 -3.84 -2.40 6.85
N GLN A 32 -4.89 -2.26 6.06
CA GLN A 32 -5.02 -1.10 5.19
C GLN A 32 -5.11 0.17 6.04
N GLN A 33 -5.94 0.16 7.07
CA GLN A 33 -6.12 1.33 7.89
C GLN A 33 -4.81 1.75 8.56
N ILE A 34 -4.09 0.80 9.12
CA ILE A 34 -2.87 1.12 9.85
C ILE A 34 -1.78 1.65 8.92
N VAL A 35 -1.62 1.04 7.76
CA VAL A 35 -0.56 1.50 6.87
C VAL A 35 -0.94 2.86 6.28
N MET A 36 -2.23 3.13 6.08
CA MET A 36 -2.63 4.42 5.57
C MET A 36 -2.35 5.48 6.62
N MET A 37 -2.66 5.20 7.88
CA MET A 37 -2.43 6.18 8.92
C MET A 37 -0.95 6.43 9.13
N ARG A 38 -0.15 5.40 9.12
CA ARG A 38 1.27 5.56 9.42
C ARG A 38 2.10 6.02 8.22
N ASP A 39 1.93 5.38 7.10
CA ASP A 39 2.81 5.63 5.96
C ASP A 39 2.29 6.69 4.99
N VAL A 40 1.02 6.91 4.95
CA VAL A 40 0.46 7.91 4.05
C VAL A 40 0.18 9.20 4.81
N ASP A 41 -0.51 9.08 5.96
CA ASP A 41 -0.90 10.26 6.73
C ASP A 41 0.14 10.66 7.78
N ASP A 42 1.18 9.85 7.92
CA ASP A 42 2.26 10.19 8.83
C ASP A 42 1.82 10.33 10.29
N CYS A 43 0.86 9.55 10.73
CA CYS A 43 0.42 9.59 12.11
C CYS A 43 1.46 8.93 13.02
N SER A 44 1.55 9.38 14.24
CA SER A 44 2.45 8.75 15.19
C SER A 44 1.80 7.48 15.69
N TYR A 45 2.57 6.59 16.30
CA TYR A 45 2.00 5.36 16.82
C TYR A 45 0.99 5.70 17.90
N GLU A 46 1.23 6.73 18.71
CA GLU A 46 0.29 7.11 19.71
C GLU A 46 -1.02 7.57 19.11
N GLU A 47 -0.96 8.31 18.06
CA GLU A 47 -2.16 8.77 17.39
C GLU A 47 -2.95 7.59 16.83
N ILE A 48 -2.25 6.59 16.32
CA ILE A 48 -2.92 5.42 15.77
C ILE A 48 -3.58 4.61 16.89
N VAL A 49 -2.89 4.46 18.01
CA VAL A 49 -3.44 3.73 19.14
C VAL A 49 -4.70 4.45 19.63
N GLN A 50 -4.67 5.77 19.71
CA GLN A 50 -5.81 6.53 20.16
C GLN A 50 -6.97 6.40 19.18
N ALA A 51 -6.69 6.46 17.93
CA ALA A 51 -7.75 6.44 16.91
C ALA A 51 -8.36 5.06 16.73
N THR A 52 -7.57 4.00 16.88
CA THR A 52 -8.06 2.66 16.59
C THR A 52 -8.43 1.86 17.83
N GLY A 53 -7.91 2.22 18.97
CA GLY A 53 -8.15 1.44 20.18
C GLY A 53 -7.30 0.20 20.25
N LEU A 54 -6.40 0.00 19.32
CA LEU A 54 -5.54 -1.17 19.34
C LEU A 54 -4.33 -0.90 20.21
N SER A 55 -3.70 -1.95 20.70
CA SER A 55 -2.51 -1.78 21.51
C SER A 55 -1.35 -1.40 20.59
N ALA A 56 -0.32 -0.82 21.16
CA ALA A 56 0.84 -0.44 20.38
C ALA A 56 1.49 -1.67 19.72
N VAL A 57 1.46 -2.80 20.40
CA VAL A 57 2.03 -4.02 19.86
C VAL A 57 1.23 -4.46 18.64
N ASN A 58 -0.11 -4.42 18.75
CA ASN A 58 -0.94 -4.84 17.63
C ASN A 58 -0.77 -3.90 16.46
N VAL A 59 -0.62 -2.61 16.72
CA VAL A 59 -0.42 -1.65 15.64
C VAL A 59 0.86 -2.00 14.89
N ARG A 60 1.94 -2.32 15.63
CA ARG A 60 3.19 -2.65 14.98
C ARG A 60 3.11 -3.96 14.20
N VAL A 61 2.38 -4.93 14.73
CA VAL A 61 2.24 -6.21 14.05
C VAL A 61 1.48 -6.02 12.75
N LEU A 62 0.37 -5.26 12.80
CA LEU A 62 -0.42 -5.04 11.60
C LEU A 62 0.38 -4.24 10.57
N LEU A 63 1.14 -3.26 11.03
CA LEU A 63 1.93 -2.44 10.11
C LEU A 63 3.01 -3.31 9.46
N SER A 64 3.65 -4.18 10.23
CA SER A 64 4.69 -5.03 9.72
C SER A 64 4.13 -5.99 8.66
N ARG A 65 2.95 -6.55 8.94
CA ARG A 65 2.33 -7.47 8.01
C ARG A 65 1.88 -6.74 6.74
N ALA A 66 1.36 -5.52 6.90
CA ALA A 66 0.92 -4.75 5.75
C ALA A 66 2.10 -4.42 4.86
N ARG A 67 3.21 -3.98 5.46
CA ARG A 67 4.37 -3.60 4.68
C ARG A 67 4.99 -4.80 3.98
N LYS A 68 4.96 -5.96 4.64
CA LYS A 68 5.51 -7.15 4.03
C LYS A 68 4.68 -7.54 2.82
N LYS A 69 3.35 -7.47 2.95
CA LYS A 69 2.49 -7.84 1.85
C LYS A 69 2.64 -6.87 0.70
N ILE A 70 2.77 -5.58 1.01
CA ILE A 70 2.94 -4.58 -0.03
C ILE A 70 4.24 -4.87 -0.78
N ARG A 71 5.31 -5.16 -0.04
CA ARG A 71 6.58 -5.41 -0.67
C ARG A 71 6.52 -6.67 -1.53
N GLU A 72 5.90 -7.71 -1.03
CA GLU A 72 5.82 -8.96 -1.77
C GLU A 72 5.01 -8.79 -3.06
N GLN A 73 3.91 -8.08 -2.96
CA GLN A 73 3.07 -7.91 -4.13
C GLN A 73 3.71 -6.95 -5.13
N PHE A 74 4.38 -5.93 -4.63
CA PHE A 74 5.05 -4.99 -5.52
C PHE A 74 6.17 -5.71 -6.25
N ASN A 75 6.94 -6.56 -5.55
CA ASN A 75 8.02 -7.29 -6.17
C ASN A 75 7.48 -8.32 -7.17
N ALA A 76 6.34 -8.92 -6.88
CA ALA A 76 5.76 -9.90 -7.79
C ALA A 76 5.37 -9.20 -9.09
N ILE A 77 4.79 -8.01 -8.99
CA ILE A 77 4.38 -7.28 -10.17
C ILE A 77 5.61 -6.89 -10.98
N ASN A 78 6.65 -6.38 -10.32
CA ASN A 78 7.84 -6.01 -11.02
C ASN A 78 8.51 -7.24 -11.63
N SER A 79 8.53 -8.35 -10.93
CA SER A 79 9.17 -9.54 -11.46
C SER A 79 8.41 -10.02 -12.68
N TYR A 80 7.11 -9.94 -12.64
CA TYR A 80 6.30 -10.42 -13.75
C TYR A 80 6.63 -9.55 -14.96
N GLU A 81 6.67 -8.26 -14.76
CA GLU A 81 6.97 -7.35 -15.82
C GLU A 81 8.37 -7.46 -16.37
N TYR A 82 9.36 -7.45 -15.59
CA TYR A 82 10.70 -7.53 -16.07
C TYR A 82 11.23 -8.95 -16.22
N GLY A 83 10.76 -9.85 -15.41
CA GLY A 83 11.22 -11.21 -15.50
C GLY A 83 10.89 -11.87 -16.79
N LYS A 84 9.76 -11.50 -17.35
CA LYS A 84 9.36 -12.10 -18.58
C LYS A 84 10.32 -11.81 -19.66
N ASN A 85 11.02 -10.78 -19.59
CA ASN A 85 11.92 -10.41 -20.64
C ASN A 85 13.25 -11.08 -20.47
N GLN A 86 13.40 -11.90 -19.54
CA GLN A 86 14.68 -12.56 -19.35
C GLN A 86 14.73 -13.81 -20.20
#